data_d53b85a9aec7d723edc3a0d57328c05e
#
_entry.id   d53b85a9aec7d723edc3a0d57328c05e
#
_cell.length_a   1.000
_cell.length_b   1.000
_cell.length_c   1.000
_cell.angle_alpha   90.00
_cell.angle_beta   90.00
_cell.angle_gamma   90.00
#
_symmetry.space_group_name_H-M   'P 1'
#
loop_
_entity.id
_entity.type
_entity.pdbx_description
1 polymer ?
#
loop_
_entity_poly.entity_id
_entity_poly.type
_entity_poly.pdbx_seq_one_letter_code
_entity_poly.pdbx_strand_id
1 'polypeptide(L)'
;MVLHSTRWLALSYFTYFFSYGIFLPFWSVWLAGNGLTPETIGILLGAGLVARFLGSLLIAPRVSDPSRLIAALRVLALLTLLFALAFWAGTYVAWLLAIIIGFNLFFSPLVPLTDALANTWQKQITMDYGRVRLWGSIAFVIGSALTGKLVSLFDYRAILLMLSLGVASMLLGMLLKPSVMPQGASRPQQGAGMAAWLTLVRQSWRFLACVCLLQGAHAAYYGFSAIYWQQAGYSASAVGYLWSLGVVAEVVIFALSKKVFRRFSARDLLLLSALCGLVRWTLMGWTTALPGLILAQILHCGTFTVCHLAAMRYIAARQGSEVIRLQAVYSAVAMGGSIAIMTVFAGFLYQHLHQGVFWVMALLTIPALTIRPKAVAA
;
A
#
# COMPACT_ATOMS: atom_id res chain seq x y z
N MET A 1 -6.79 -6.24 30.73
CA MET A 1 -7.78 -7.05 30.02
C MET A 1 -7.03 -8.01 29.08
N VAL A 2 -7.38 -9.30 29.10
CA VAL A 2 -6.82 -10.33 28.22
C VAL A 2 -7.77 -10.54 27.05
N LEU A 3 -7.26 -10.48 25.83
CA LEU A 3 -8.02 -10.69 24.60
C LEU A 3 -7.57 -11.98 23.91
N HIS A 4 -8.49 -12.76 23.38
CA HIS A 4 -8.16 -13.95 22.60
C HIS A 4 -7.21 -13.57 21.45
N SER A 5 -6.13 -14.34 21.23
CA SER A 5 -5.04 -13.97 20.30
C SER A 5 -5.52 -13.74 18.86
N THR A 6 -6.48 -14.53 18.38
CA THR A 6 -7.09 -14.32 17.05
C THR A 6 -7.82 -12.97 16.97
N ARG A 7 -8.55 -12.58 18.01
CA ARG A 7 -9.21 -11.26 18.08
C ARG A 7 -8.20 -10.13 18.22
N TRP A 8 -7.14 -10.36 18.98
CA TRP A 8 -6.05 -9.40 19.12
C TRP A 8 -5.40 -9.08 17.77
N LEU A 9 -5.15 -10.14 16.99
CA LEU A 9 -4.59 -10.00 15.64
C LEU A 9 -5.55 -9.30 14.68
N ALA A 10 -6.84 -9.67 14.70
CA ALA A 10 -7.87 -9.02 13.91
C ALA A 10 -8.00 -7.53 14.25
N LEU A 11 -7.94 -7.17 15.54
CA LEU A 11 -7.96 -5.78 15.97
C LEU A 11 -6.72 -5.01 15.52
N SER A 12 -5.55 -5.64 15.53
CA SER A 12 -4.31 -5.03 15.04
C SER A 12 -4.37 -4.73 13.55
N TYR A 13 -4.86 -5.66 12.72
CA TYR A 13 -5.10 -5.41 11.30
C TYR A 13 -6.17 -4.34 11.08
N PHE A 14 -7.25 -4.41 11.83
CA PHE A 14 -8.34 -3.44 11.71
C PHE A 14 -7.85 -2.02 11.97
N THR A 15 -7.22 -1.78 13.10
CA THR A 15 -6.77 -0.43 13.48
C THR A 15 -5.67 0.10 12.59
N TYR A 16 -4.75 -0.74 12.12
CA TYR A 16 -3.75 -0.35 11.15
C TYR A 16 -4.39 0.08 9.83
N PHE A 17 -5.21 -0.78 9.23
CA PHE A 17 -5.81 -0.50 7.92
C PHE A 17 -6.92 0.55 7.98
N PHE A 18 -7.57 0.74 9.10
CA PHE A 18 -8.42 1.91 9.35
C PHE A 18 -7.62 3.20 9.23
N SER A 19 -6.48 3.28 9.88
CA SER A 19 -5.57 4.43 9.81
C SER A 19 -5.00 4.61 8.39
N TYR A 20 -4.65 3.52 7.73
CA TYR A 20 -4.16 3.55 6.36
C TYR A 20 -5.23 3.96 5.34
N GLY A 21 -6.50 3.57 5.56
CA GLY A 21 -7.65 4.01 4.78
C GLY A 21 -7.98 5.50 4.93
N ILE A 22 -7.51 6.13 5.99
CA ILE A 22 -7.53 7.57 6.18
C ILE A 22 -6.34 8.21 5.44
N PHE A 23 -5.16 7.71 5.69
CA PHE A 23 -3.90 8.29 5.22
C PHE A 23 -3.74 8.20 3.69
N LEU A 24 -3.92 7.04 3.10
CA LEU A 24 -3.64 6.84 1.69
C LEU A 24 -4.55 7.69 0.77
N PRO A 25 -5.88 7.69 0.93
CA PRO A 25 -6.74 8.50 0.06
C PRO A 25 -6.71 10.01 0.35
N PHE A 26 -6.56 10.41 1.61
CA PHE A 26 -6.85 11.77 2.04
C PHE A 26 -5.65 12.60 2.50
N TRP A 27 -4.46 12.01 2.63
CA TRP A 27 -3.32 12.80 3.12
C TRP A 27 -2.94 13.93 2.17
N SER A 28 -3.01 13.70 0.87
CA SER A 28 -2.83 14.74 -0.13
C SER A 28 -3.86 15.87 -0.01
N VAL A 29 -5.09 15.54 0.35
CA VAL A 29 -6.16 16.53 0.60
C VAL A 29 -5.83 17.38 1.82
N TRP A 30 -5.32 16.79 2.89
CA TRP A 30 -4.87 17.52 4.06
C TRP A 30 -3.70 18.46 3.74
N LEU A 31 -2.72 17.98 2.97
CA LEU A 31 -1.60 18.81 2.52
C LEU A 31 -2.08 19.98 1.63
N ALA A 32 -2.96 19.71 0.68
CA ALA A 32 -3.53 20.73 -0.19
C ALA A 32 -4.36 21.76 0.59
N GLY A 33 -5.12 21.32 1.58
CA GLY A 33 -5.89 22.18 2.47
C GLY A 33 -5.01 23.14 3.28
N ASN A 34 -3.78 22.75 3.57
CA ASN A 34 -2.76 23.61 4.21
C ASN A 34 -1.99 24.50 3.22
N GLY A 35 -2.43 24.59 1.97
CA GLY A 35 -1.88 25.51 0.97
C GLY A 35 -0.66 24.98 0.20
N LEU A 36 -0.32 23.71 0.34
CA LEU A 36 0.80 23.11 -0.38
C LEU A 36 0.44 22.88 -1.86
N THR A 37 1.42 23.11 -2.74
CA THR A 37 1.26 22.89 -4.17
C THR A 37 1.35 21.40 -4.52
N PRO A 38 0.78 20.95 -5.65
CA PRO A 38 0.91 19.55 -6.09
C PRO A 38 2.36 19.09 -6.19
N GLU A 39 3.27 19.91 -6.65
CA GLU A 39 4.70 19.59 -6.72
C GLU A 39 5.28 19.28 -5.32
N THR A 40 5.01 20.14 -4.35
CA THR A 40 5.45 19.93 -2.96
C THR A 40 4.78 18.71 -2.34
N ILE A 41 3.49 18.49 -2.59
CA ILE A 41 2.75 17.30 -2.15
C ILE A 41 3.41 16.03 -2.70
N GLY A 42 3.75 16.02 -3.99
CA GLY A 42 4.44 14.88 -4.62
C GLY A 42 5.80 14.58 -3.98
N ILE A 43 6.58 15.60 -3.64
CA ILE A 43 7.87 15.45 -2.95
C ILE A 43 7.66 14.85 -1.54
N LEU A 44 6.71 15.38 -0.77
CA LEU A 44 6.42 14.91 0.58
C LEU A 44 5.90 13.47 0.57
N LEU A 45 4.96 13.15 -0.30
CA LEU A 45 4.43 11.78 -0.43
C LEU A 45 5.49 10.81 -0.93
N GLY A 46 6.32 11.21 -1.90
CA GLY A 46 7.43 10.41 -2.40
C GLY A 46 8.47 10.12 -1.32
N ALA A 47 8.86 11.11 -0.54
CA ALA A 47 9.75 10.94 0.61
C ALA A 47 9.16 9.99 1.66
N GLY A 48 7.86 10.10 1.92
CA GLY A 48 7.13 9.18 2.80
C GLY A 48 7.16 7.73 2.30
N LEU A 49 7.00 7.51 1.00
CA LEU A 49 7.06 6.18 0.39
C LEU A 49 8.47 5.57 0.45
N VAL A 50 9.51 6.36 0.27
CA VAL A 50 10.91 5.91 0.49
C VAL A 50 11.10 5.52 1.95
N ALA A 51 10.61 6.32 2.88
CA ALA A 51 10.67 6.01 4.31
C ALA A 51 9.90 4.73 4.67
N ARG A 52 8.74 4.50 4.06
CA ARG A 52 7.97 3.24 4.22
C ARG A 52 8.79 2.04 3.79
N PHE A 53 9.41 2.12 2.63
CA PHE A 53 10.29 1.08 2.13
C PHE A 53 11.46 0.82 3.09
N LEU A 54 12.16 1.87 3.50
CA LEU A 54 13.29 1.75 4.42
C LEU A 54 12.88 1.20 5.79
N GLY A 55 11.73 1.60 6.32
CA GLY A 55 11.20 1.08 7.58
C GLY A 55 10.95 -0.43 7.52
N SER A 56 10.27 -0.89 6.47
CA SER A 56 10.00 -2.32 6.28
C SER A 56 11.28 -3.13 6.03
N LEU A 57 12.23 -2.58 5.29
CA LEU A 57 13.49 -3.25 4.97
C LEU A 57 14.46 -3.31 6.15
N LEU A 58 14.56 -2.22 6.92
CA LEU A 58 15.58 -2.09 7.95
C LEU A 58 15.08 -2.47 9.35
N ILE A 59 13.82 -2.17 9.67
CA ILE A 59 13.29 -2.37 11.02
C ILE A 59 12.68 -3.77 11.17
N ALA A 60 11.81 -4.19 10.25
CA ALA A 60 11.11 -5.46 10.40
C ALA A 60 12.05 -6.68 10.54
N PRO A 61 13.13 -6.82 9.74
CA PRO A 61 14.03 -7.98 9.86
C PRO A 61 14.83 -8.03 11.16
N ARG A 62 14.96 -6.90 11.87
CA ARG A 62 15.67 -6.86 13.16
C ARG A 62 14.89 -7.52 14.30
N VAL A 63 13.60 -7.74 14.11
CA VAL A 63 12.75 -8.47 15.05
C VAL A 63 12.71 -9.94 14.63
N SER A 64 13.80 -10.64 14.86
CA SER A 64 13.97 -12.05 14.50
C SER A 64 13.42 -13.05 15.53
N ASP A 65 13.30 -12.62 16.79
CA ASP A 65 12.76 -13.42 17.88
C ASP A 65 11.24 -13.25 17.97
N PRO A 66 10.45 -14.31 17.74
CA PRO A 66 8.99 -14.25 17.82
C PRO A 66 8.46 -13.72 19.16
N SER A 67 9.15 -13.99 20.27
CA SER A 67 8.75 -13.53 21.60
C SER A 67 8.77 -12.00 21.73
N ARG A 68 9.52 -11.31 20.89
CA ARG A 68 9.66 -9.84 20.89
C ARG A 68 8.67 -9.13 19.95
N LEU A 69 7.92 -9.85 19.13
CA LEU A 69 7.02 -9.27 18.10
C LEU A 69 5.99 -8.31 18.72
N ILE A 70 5.34 -8.69 19.80
CA ILE A 70 4.32 -7.84 20.45
C ILE A 70 4.95 -6.58 21.04
N ALA A 71 6.11 -6.70 21.69
CA ALA A 71 6.82 -5.53 22.21
C ALA A 71 7.25 -4.59 21.09
N ALA A 72 7.77 -5.12 19.99
CA ALA A 72 8.13 -4.34 18.81
C ALA A 72 6.94 -3.61 18.21
N LEU A 73 5.81 -4.29 18.04
CA LEU A 73 4.56 -3.68 17.54
C LEU A 73 4.09 -2.53 18.43
N ARG A 74 4.14 -2.69 19.76
CA ARG A 74 3.78 -1.63 20.72
C ARG A 74 4.70 -0.41 20.61
N VAL A 75 6.01 -0.62 20.51
CA VAL A 75 6.99 0.47 20.37
C VAL A 75 6.77 1.21 19.06
N LEU A 76 6.60 0.48 17.95
CA LEU A 76 6.36 1.09 16.64
C LEU A 76 5.02 1.84 16.59
N ALA A 77 3.97 1.31 17.21
CA ALA A 77 2.70 2.00 17.32
C ALA A 77 2.80 3.29 18.13
N LEU A 78 3.55 3.27 19.23
CA LEU A 78 3.83 4.48 20.04
C LEU A 78 4.58 5.53 19.23
N LEU A 79 5.66 5.14 18.55
CA LEU A 79 6.44 6.06 17.72
C LEU A 79 5.60 6.62 16.57
N THR A 80 4.78 5.80 15.92
CA THR A 80 3.85 6.24 14.88
C THR A 80 2.86 7.27 15.44
N LEU A 81 2.31 7.05 16.63
CA LEU A 81 1.41 8.00 17.28
C LEU A 81 2.10 9.32 17.58
N LEU A 82 3.32 9.30 18.09
CA LEU A 82 4.09 10.52 18.39
C LEU A 82 4.32 11.35 17.13
N PHE A 83 4.66 10.72 15.99
CA PHE A 83 4.79 11.41 14.72
C PHE A 83 3.43 11.88 14.16
N ALA A 84 2.37 11.12 14.32
CA ALA A 84 1.02 11.57 13.95
C ALA A 84 0.61 12.82 14.73
N LEU A 85 0.87 12.86 16.03
CA LEU A 85 0.61 14.03 16.87
C LEU A 85 1.53 15.21 16.53
N ALA A 86 2.74 14.97 16.05
CA ALA A 86 3.67 16.01 15.64
C ALA A 86 3.19 16.81 14.41
N PHE A 87 2.28 16.27 13.60
CA PHE A 87 1.62 17.04 12.52
C PHE A 87 0.78 18.21 13.06
N TRP A 88 0.32 18.17 14.29
CA TRP A 88 -0.41 19.28 14.93
C TRP A 88 0.47 20.49 15.26
N ALA A 89 1.79 20.29 15.33
CA ALA A 89 2.72 21.33 15.78
C ALA A 89 3.06 22.36 14.69
N GLY A 90 2.82 22.08 13.43
CA GLY A 90 3.12 23.02 12.34
C GLY A 90 2.93 22.43 10.95
N THR A 91 2.90 23.32 9.95
CA THR A 91 2.60 22.97 8.55
C THR A 91 3.65 23.49 7.56
N TYR A 92 4.78 24.00 8.03
CA TYR A 92 5.86 24.40 7.12
C TYR A 92 6.58 23.18 6.53
N VAL A 93 7.06 23.29 5.31
CA VAL A 93 7.51 22.17 4.48
C VAL A 93 8.61 21.34 5.14
N ALA A 94 9.62 21.99 5.73
CA ALA A 94 10.73 21.25 6.38
C ALA A 94 10.25 20.40 7.56
N TRP A 95 9.31 20.91 8.35
CA TRP A 95 8.69 20.16 9.45
C TRP A 95 7.86 18.98 8.92
N LEU A 96 7.01 19.23 7.94
CA LEU A 96 6.19 18.20 7.33
C LEU A 96 7.05 17.10 6.70
N LEU A 97 8.15 17.44 6.05
CA LEU A 97 9.08 16.48 5.48
C LEU A 97 9.67 15.56 6.57
N ALA A 98 10.17 16.15 7.65
CA ALA A 98 10.73 15.37 8.76
C ALA A 98 9.69 14.45 9.40
N ILE A 99 8.48 14.96 9.64
CA ILE A 99 7.43 14.20 10.32
C ILE A 99 6.83 13.11 9.41
N ILE A 100 6.66 13.36 8.13
CA ILE A 100 6.13 12.35 7.20
C ILE A 100 7.14 11.20 7.01
N ILE A 101 8.43 11.51 7.00
CA ILE A 101 9.49 10.49 6.97
C ILE A 101 9.42 9.63 8.24
N GLY A 102 9.39 10.23 9.42
CA GLY A 102 9.31 9.52 10.69
C GLY A 102 8.04 8.70 10.83
N PHE A 103 6.90 9.28 10.48
CA PHE A 103 5.61 8.58 10.50
C PHE A 103 5.64 7.31 9.63
N ASN A 104 6.05 7.43 8.38
CA ASN A 104 6.08 6.29 7.46
C ASN A 104 7.15 5.26 7.83
N LEU A 105 8.28 5.70 8.35
CA LEU A 105 9.37 4.82 8.80
C LEU A 105 8.91 3.83 9.87
N PHE A 106 8.08 4.28 10.80
CA PHE A 106 7.59 3.46 11.93
C PHE A 106 6.22 2.83 11.68
N PHE A 107 5.41 3.43 10.82
CA PHE A 107 4.10 2.89 10.47
C PHE A 107 4.20 1.67 9.55
N SER A 108 5.09 1.70 8.57
CA SER A 108 5.17 0.65 7.55
C SER A 108 5.61 -0.72 8.08
N PRO A 109 6.54 -0.86 9.04
CA PRO A 109 6.95 -2.17 9.55
C PRO A 109 5.86 -2.91 10.32
N LEU A 110 4.81 -2.22 10.75
CA LEU A 110 3.72 -2.81 11.52
C LEU A 110 3.03 -3.95 10.75
N VAL A 111 2.85 -3.82 9.42
CA VAL A 111 2.22 -4.88 8.62
C VAL A 111 3.06 -6.14 8.54
N PRO A 112 4.32 -6.10 8.06
CA PRO A 112 5.13 -7.31 7.98
C PRO A 112 5.39 -7.95 9.35
N LEU A 113 5.47 -7.18 10.43
CA LEU A 113 5.59 -7.72 11.78
C LEU A 113 4.28 -8.34 12.28
N THR A 114 3.14 -7.77 11.95
CA THR A 114 1.83 -8.37 12.24
C THR A 114 1.62 -9.66 11.44
N ASP A 115 2.07 -9.70 10.19
CA ASP A 115 2.06 -10.92 9.36
C ASP A 115 2.99 -12.00 9.93
N ALA A 116 4.16 -11.61 10.43
CA ALA A 116 5.08 -12.54 11.12
C ALA A 116 4.46 -13.10 12.39
N LEU A 117 3.74 -12.28 13.15
CA LEU A 117 2.99 -12.71 14.32
C LEU A 117 1.87 -13.68 13.94
N ALA A 118 1.12 -13.39 12.87
CA ALA A 118 0.10 -14.29 12.34
C ALA A 118 0.69 -15.65 11.97
N ASN A 119 1.79 -15.66 11.24
CA ASN A 119 2.50 -16.90 10.86
C ASN A 119 2.98 -17.69 12.09
N THR A 120 3.45 -16.99 13.12
CA THR A 120 3.87 -17.61 14.37
C THR A 120 2.68 -18.25 15.09
N TRP A 121 1.59 -17.52 15.26
CA TRP A 121 0.39 -18.04 15.92
C TRP A 121 -0.34 -19.13 15.15
N GLN A 122 -0.28 -19.16 13.83
CA GLN A 122 -0.83 -20.28 13.03
C GLN A 122 -0.20 -21.64 13.37
N LYS A 123 1.02 -21.64 13.92
CA LYS A 123 1.71 -22.84 14.40
C LYS A 123 1.34 -23.21 15.84
N GLN A 124 0.79 -22.28 16.60
CA GLN A 124 0.47 -22.44 18.03
C GLN A 124 -1.01 -22.62 18.30
N ILE A 125 -1.87 -22.00 17.50
CA ILE A 125 -3.33 -22.00 17.66
C ILE A 125 -4.03 -22.21 16.33
N THR A 126 -5.25 -22.77 16.38
CA THR A 126 -6.10 -22.86 15.18
C THR A 126 -6.61 -21.49 14.81
N MET A 127 -6.25 -21.04 13.61
CA MET A 127 -6.61 -19.71 13.12
C MET A 127 -6.76 -19.72 11.60
N ASP A 128 -7.85 -19.15 11.11
CA ASP A 128 -8.02 -18.84 9.68
C ASP A 128 -7.43 -17.45 9.37
N TYR A 129 -6.23 -17.45 8.84
CA TYR A 129 -5.52 -16.21 8.48
C TYR A 129 -6.32 -15.34 7.50
N GLY A 130 -6.95 -15.95 6.50
CA GLY A 130 -7.72 -15.21 5.50
C GLY A 130 -8.86 -14.40 6.12
N ARG A 131 -9.60 -15.01 7.03
CA ARG A 131 -10.67 -14.33 7.77
C ARG A 131 -10.17 -13.21 8.67
N VAL A 132 -9.04 -13.45 9.35
CA VAL A 132 -8.44 -12.43 10.22
C VAL A 132 -7.94 -11.25 9.39
N ARG A 133 -7.27 -11.55 8.27
CA ARG A 133 -6.70 -10.53 7.37
C ARG A 133 -7.78 -9.70 6.67
N LEU A 134 -8.95 -10.29 6.40
CA LEU A 134 -10.09 -9.60 5.78
C LEU A 134 -10.56 -8.38 6.60
N TRP A 135 -10.42 -8.42 7.92
CA TRP A 135 -10.73 -7.27 8.78
C TRP A 135 -9.92 -6.02 8.41
N GLY A 136 -8.73 -6.19 7.86
CA GLY A 136 -7.95 -5.07 7.34
C GLY A 136 -8.62 -4.39 6.14
N SER A 137 -9.12 -5.16 5.18
CA SER A 137 -9.85 -4.59 4.03
C SER A 137 -11.16 -3.90 4.44
N ILE A 138 -11.90 -4.51 5.36
CA ILE A 138 -13.12 -3.91 5.93
C ILE A 138 -12.78 -2.59 6.62
N ALA A 139 -11.72 -2.57 7.42
CA ALA A 139 -11.28 -1.37 8.12
C ALA A 139 -10.83 -0.25 7.17
N PHE A 140 -10.15 -0.59 6.10
CA PHE A 140 -9.77 0.39 5.07
C PHE A 140 -11.00 1.06 4.45
N VAL A 141 -12.00 0.27 4.08
CA VAL A 141 -13.27 0.78 3.55
C VAL A 141 -13.97 1.69 4.56
N ILE A 142 -14.07 1.26 5.81
CA ILE A 142 -14.69 2.07 6.88
C ILE A 142 -13.90 3.36 7.10
N GLY A 143 -12.57 3.28 7.18
CA GLY A 143 -11.71 4.45 7.36
C GLY A 143 -11.86 5.47 6.25
N SER A 144 -11.86 5.02 4.99
CA SER A 144 -12.04 5.89 3.82
C SER A 144 -13.44 6.52 3.77
N ALA A 145 -14.48 5.73 3.97
CA ALA A 145 -15.85 6.21 3.92
C ALA A 145 -16.16 7.18 5.07
N LEU A 146 -15.78 6.83 6.29
CA LEU A 146 -16.00 7.67 7.47
C LEU A 146 -15.23 8.99 7.39
N THR A 147 -13.96 8.94 7.00
CA THR A 147 -13.15 10.16 6.82
C THR A 147 -13.71 11.04 5.73
N GLY A 148 -14.11 10.48 4.60
CA GLY A 148 -14.78 11.23 3.53
C GLY A 148 -16.03 11.95 4.03
N LYS A 149 -16.84 11.27 4.83
CA LYS A 149 -18.05 11.87 5.44
C LYS A 149 -17.70 13.03 6.38
N LEU A 150 -16.72 12.86 7.25
CA LEU A 150 -16.33 13.90 8.20
C LEU A 150 -15.68 15.11 7.51
N VAL A 151 -14.90 14.89 6.46
CA VAL A 151 -14.35 15.98 5.64
C VAL A 151 -15.46 16.73 4.93
N SER A 152 -16.49 16.06 4.43
CA SER A 152 -17.65 16.72 3.82
C SER A 152 -18.47 17.54 4.80
N LEU A 153 -18.55 17.11 6.07
CA LEU A 153 -19.33 17.81 7.11
C LEU A 153 -18.56 18.97 7.76
N PHE A 154 -17.25 18.82 7.93
CA PHE A 154 -16.42 19.81 8.65
C PHE A 154 -15.44 20.49 7.72
N ASP A 155 -14.35 19.90 7.35
CA ASP A 155 -13.39 20.25 6.31
C ASP A 155 -12.18 19.28 6.33
N TYR A 156 -11.11 19.62 5.59
CA TYR A 156 -9.88 18.82 5.51
C TYR A 156 -9.20 18.60 6.87
N ARG A 157 -9.45 19.45 7.87
CA ARG A 157 -8.85 19.32 9.21
C ARG A 157 -9.31 18.05 9.94
N ALA A 158 -10.47 17.52 9.57
CA ALA A 158 -10.94 16.24 10.09
C ALA A 158 -10.00 15.07 9.76
N ILE A 159 -9.21 15.16 8.70
CA ILE A 159 -8.28 14.10 8.27
C ILE A 159 -7.22 13.84 9.35
N LEU A 160 -6.57 14.90 9.86
CA LEU A 160 -5.54 14.73 10.88
C LEU A 160 -6.13 14.25 12.21
N LEU A 161 -7.32 14.71 12.59
CA LEU A 161 -8.02 14.22 13.76
C LEU A 161 -8.31 12.72 13.64
N MET A 162 -8.86 12.30 12.51
CA MET A 162 -9.17 10.88 12.25
C MET A 162 -7.92 10.02 12.23
N LEU A 163 -6.83 10.49 11.62
CA LEU A 163 -5.55 9.78 11.62
C LEU A 163 -5.00 9.62 13.04
N SER A 164 -5.03 10.68 13.84
CA SER A 164 -4.59 10.67 15.24
C SER A 164 -5.40 9.68 16.08
N LEU A 165 -6.72 9.67 15.94
CA LEU A 165 -7.62 8.73 16.62
C LEU A 165 -7.39 7.29 16.14
N GLY A 166 -7.21 7.08 14.85
CA GLY A 166 -6.92 5.76 14.27
C GLY A 166 -5.63 5.16 14.81
N VAL A 167 -4.55 5.93 14.81
CA VAL A 167 -3.25 5.49 15.33
C VAL A 167 -3.29 5.31 16.85
N ALA A 168 -3.98 6.17 17.58
CA ALA A 168 -4.18 6.02 19.02
C ALA A 168 -4.95 4.73 19.34
N SER A 169 -6.01 4.43 18.58
CA SER A 169 -6.78 3.18 18.75
C SER A 169 -5.92 1.94 18.45
N MET A 170 -5.01 2.03 17.49
CA MET A 170 -4.05 0.97 17.17
C MET A 170 -3.13 0.69 18.35
N LEU A 171 -2.54 1.72 18.95
CA LEU A 171 -1.71 1.58 20.15
C LEU A 171 -2.49 0.99 21.31
N LEU A 172 -3.69 1.52 21.60
CA LEU A 172 -4.53 1.03 22.70
C LEU A 172 -4.89 -0.45 22.50
N GLY A 173 -5.23 -0.86 21.28
CA GLY A 173 -5.52 -2.25 20.96
C GLY A 173 -4.29 -3.16 21.16
N MET A 174 -3.11 -2.71 20.77
CA MET A 174 -1.86 -3.46 20.93
C MET A 174 -1.38 -3.54 22.40
N LEU A 175 -1.82 -2.63 23.26
CA LEU A 175 -1.53 -2.69 24.70
C LEU A 175 -2.34 -3.75 25.44
N LEU A 176 -3.43 -4.25 24.85
CA LEU A 176 -4.16 -5.39 25.40
C LEU A 176 -3.25 -6.63 25.44
N LYS A 177 -3.44 -7.48 26.42
CA LYS A 177 -2.67 -8.72 26.56
C LYS A 177 -3.32 -9.82 25.70
N PRO A 178 -2.62 -10.44 24.74
CA PRO A 178 -3.15 -11.61 24.04
C PRO A 178 -3.20 -12.83 24.95
N SER A 179 -4.12 -13.75 24.67
CA SER A 179 -4.29 -14.98 25.49
C SER A 179 -3.10 -15.95 25.38
N VAL A 180 -2.44 -15.96 24.21
CA VAL A 180 -1.24 -16.78 23.95
C VAL A 180 -0.11 -15.84 23.52
N MET A 181 1.05 -16.01 24.10
CA MET A 181 2.25 -15.28 23.67
C MET A 181 2.92 -15.99 22.49
N PRO A 182 3.46 -15.23 21.51
CA PRO A 182 4.15 -15.83 20.37
C PRO A 182 5.45 -16.48 20.82
N GLN A 183 5.69 -17.70 20.34
CA GLN A 183 6.88 -18.47 20.60
C GLN A 183 7.40 -19.12 19.32
N GLY A 184 8.70 -19.30 19.21
CA GLY A 184 9.34 -19.95 18.06
C GLY A 184 10.84 -19.79 18.09
N ALA A 185 11.54 -20.52 17.22
CA ALA A 185 12.98 -20.39 17.05
C ALA A 185 13.31 -19.16 16.23
N SER A 186 14.32 -18.41 16.67
CA SER A 186 14.94 -17.36 15.86
C SER A 186 15.56 -17.99 14.62
N ARG A 187 15.23 -17.51 13.43
CA ARG A 187 15.90 -17.94 12.20
C ARG A 187 17.09 -17.04 11.94
N PRO A 188 18.34 -17.58 11.92
CA PRO A 188 19.47 -16.83 11.42
C PRO A 188 19.21 -16.47 9.95
N GLN A 189 19.23 -15.21 9.59
CA GLN A 189 19.29 -14.81 8.19
C GLN A 189 20.68 -15.18 7.66
N GLN A 190 20.76 -16.25 6.88
CA GLN A 190 21.94 -16.47 6.05
C GLN A 190 21.94 -15.39 4.96
N GLY A 191 22.85 -14.42 5.12
CA GLY A 191 23.04 -13.36 4.15
C GLY A 191 23.55 -13.95 2.83
N ALA A 192 22.77 -13.82 1.76
CA ALA A 192 23.27 -14.08 0.42
C ALA A 192 24.29 -12.98 0.04
N GLY A 193 25.40 -13.36 -0.58
CA GLY A 193 26.37 -12.39 -1.10
C GLY A 193 25.75 -11.45 -2.17
N MET A 194 26.30 -10.26 -2.31
CA MET A 194 25.87 -9.25 -3.28
C MET A 194 25.78 -9.82 -4.70
N ALA A 195 26.71 -10.69 -5.10
CA ALA A 195 26.73 -11.33 -6.43
C ALA A 195 25.46 -12.14 -6.71
N ALA A 196 24.91 -12.85 -5.70
CA ALA A 196 23.68 -13.62 -5.84
C ALA A 196 22.45 -12.72 -6.07
N TRP A 197 22.40 -11.55 -5.41
CA TRP A 197 21.36 -10.55 -5.62
C TRP A 197 21.41 -9.94 -7.01
N LEU A 198 22.59 -9.54 -7.46
CA LEU A 198 22.80 -8.97 -8.79
C LEU A 198 22.44 -9.97 -9.90
N THR A 199 22.83 -11.22 -9.76
CA THR A 199 22.47 -12.29 -10.71
C THR A 199 20.97 -12.46 -10.80
N LEU A 200 20.27 -12.50 -9.66
CA LEU A 200 18.81 -12.65 -9.62
C LEU A 200 18.10 -11.46 -10.28
N VAL A 201 18.54 -10.24 -9.99
CA VAL A 201 17.99 -9.02 -10.62
C VAL A 201 18.23 -9.06 -12.14
N ARG A 202 19.42 -9.42 -12.58
CA ARG A 202 19.76 -9.52 -14.00
C ARG A 202 18.91 -10.57 -14.73
N GLN A 203 18.68 -11.72 -14.11
CA GLN A 203 17.83 -12.78 -14.67
C GLN A 203 16.36 -12.39 -14.73
N SER A 204 15.91 -11.56 -13.80
CA SER A 204 14.49 -11.16 -13.63
C SER A 204 14.20 -9.74 -14.12
N TRP A 205 15.13 -9.09 -14.84
CA TRP A 205 15.02 -7.66 -15.19
C TRP A 205 13.74 -7.32 -15.96
N ARG A 206 13.31 -8.19 -16.88
CA ARG A 206 12.08 -7.96 -17.67
C ARG A 206 10.85 -7.97 -16.78
N PHE A 207 10.77 -8.92 -15.88
CA PHE A 207 9.72 -8.98 -14.88
C PHE A 207 9.73 -7.73 -13.99
N LEU A 208 10.88 -7.38 -13.43
CA LEU A 208 11.04 -6.23 -12.54
C LEU A 208 10.71 -4.91 -13.25
N ALA A 209 11.20 -4.71 -14.46
CA ALA A 209 10.88 -3.52 -15.26
C ALA A 209 9.38 -3.43 -15.55
N CYS A 210 8.75 -4.54 -15.94
CA CYS A 210 7.33 -4.60 -16.22
C CYS A 210 6.48 -4.22 -14.97
N VAL A 211 6.74 -4.84 -13.83
CA VAL A 211 5.98 -4.54 -12.60
C VAL A 211 6.30 -3.15 -12.05
N CYS A 212 7.50 -2.63 -12.23
CA CYS A 212 7.83 -1.23 -11.88
C CYS A 212 7.00 -0.24 -12.69
N LEU A 213 6.85 -0.46 -13.97
CA LEU A 213 6.02 0.39 -14.84
C LEU A 213 4.54 0.30 -14.46
N LEU A 214 4.02 -0.90 -14.23
CA LEU A 214 2.61 -1.12 -13.90
C LEU A 214 2.25 -0.60 -12.50
N GLN A 215 3.08 -0.85 -11.51
CA GLN A 215 2.86 -0.35 -10.14
C GLN A 215 3.14 1.15 -10.05
N GLY A 216 4.21 1.64 -10.67
CA GLY A 216 4.54 3.07 -10.71
C GLY A 216 3.46 3.92 -11.37
N ALA A 217 2.74 3.37 -12.34
CA ALA A 217 1.61 4.04 -12.99
C ALA A 217 0.45 4.36 -12.05
N HIS A 218 0.39 3.77 -10.87
CA HIS A 218 -0.60 4.11 -9.83
C HIS A 218 -0.29 5.42 -9.09
N ALA A 219 0.89 5.99 -9.25
CA ALA A 219 1.35 7.11 -8.44
C ALA A 219 0.42 8.33 -8.50
N ALA A 220 -0.05 8.69 -9.70
CA ALA A 220 -0.98 9.80 -9.87
C ALA A 220 -2.34 9.53 -9.19
N TYR A 221 -2.82 8.30 -9.24
CA TYR A 221 -4.05 7.89 -8.58
C TYR A 221 -3.90 7.98 -7.05
N TYR A 222 -2.86 7.40 -6.47
CA TYR A 222 -2.64 7.41 -5.03
C TYR A 222 -2.43 8.83 -4.48
N GLY A 223 -1.69 9.66 -5.20
CA GLY A 223 -1.35 11.00 -4.71
C GLY A 223 -2.40 12.07 -5.01
N PHE A 224 -3.07 12.00 -6.14
CA PHE A 224 -3.82 13.14 -6.67
C PHE A 224 -5.28 12.87 -7.06
N SER A 225 -5.76 11.63 -7.03
CA SER A 225 -7.15 11.32 -7.40
C SER A 225 -8.17 12.04 -6.54
N ALA A 226 -7.96 12.09 -5.23
CA ALA A 226 -8.87 12.76 -4.30
C ALA A 226 -8.94 14.27 -4.57
N ILE A 227 -7.80 14.92 -4.77
CA ILE A 227 -7.73 16.34 -5.12
C ILE A 227 -8.42 16.58 -6.48
N TYR A 228 -8.10 15.75 -7.47
CA TYR A 228 -8.65 15.88 -8.83
C TYR A 228 -10.18 15.74 -8.84
N TRP A 229 -10.73 14.75 -8.15
CA TRP A 229 -12.17 14.54 -8.09
C TRP A 229 -12.89 15.62 -7.28
N GLN A 230 -12.29 16.11 -6.20
CA GLN A 230 -12.84 17.25 -5.47
C GLN A 230 -12.86 18.52 -6.32
N GLN A 231 -11.81 18.80 -7.09
CA GLN A 231 -11.78 19.92 -8.05
C GLN A 231 -12.82 19.78 -9.15
N ALA A 232 -13.20 18.56 -9.52
CA ALA A 232 -14.28 18.27 -10.45
C ALA A 232 -15.70 18.43 -9.85
N GLY A 233 -15.80 18.74 -8.55
CA GLY A 233 -17.06 18.99 -7.86
C GLY A 233 -17.56 17.84 -6.99
N TYR A 234 -16.84 16.71 -6.90
CA TYR A 234 -17.23 15.61 -6.01
C TYR A 234 -16.94 15.96 -4.55
N SER A 235 -17.83 15.52 -3.66
CA SER A 235 -17.63 15.63 -2.22
C SER A 235 -16.53 14.67 -1.74
N ALA A 236 -15.94 14.96 -0.59
CA ALA A 236 -15.01 14.03 0.03
C ALA A 236 -15.66 12.68 0.37
N SER A 237 -16.96 12.66 0.68
CA SER A 237 -17.73 11.41 0.84
C SER A 237 -17.71 10.57 -0.43
N ALA A 238 -17.94 11.17 -1.60
CA ALA A 238 -17.89 10.48 -2.89
C ALA A 238 -16.48 9.91 -3.16
N VAL A 239 -15.43 10.66 -2.85
CA VAL A 239 -14.02 10.20 -2.94
C VAL A 239 -13.81 8.96 -2.06
N GLY A 240 -14.26 9.00 -0.81
CA GLY A 240 -14.17 7.86 0.11
C GLY A 240 -14.89 6.62 -0.40
N TYR A 241 -16.08 6.77 -0.98
CA TYR A 241 -16.83 5.66 -1.57
C TYR A 241 -16.16 5.12 -2.84
N LEU A 242 -15.59 5.96 -3.69
CA LEU A 242 -14.86 5.53 -4.87
C LEU A 242 -13.61 4.72 -4.50
N TRP A 243 -12.85 5.17 -3.52
CA TRP A 243 -11.73 4.40 -2.98
C TRP A 243 -12.16 3.06 -2.40
N SER A 244 -13.26 3.05 -1.65
CA SER A 244 -13.86 1.84 -1.09
C SER A 244 -14.27 0.85 -2.18
N LEU A 245 -14.85 1.34 -3.27
CA LEU A 245 -15.22 0.50 -4.43
C LEU A 245 -13.99 -0.20 -5.03
N GLY A 246 -12.87 0.50 -5.17
CA GLY A 246 -11.61 -0.09 -5.63
C GLY A 246 -11.14 -1.23 -4.74
N VAL A 247 -11.20 -1.07 -3.42
CA VAL A 247 -10.80 -2.11 -2.46
C VAL A 247 -11.78 -3.29 -2.48
N VAL A 248 -13.08 -3.05 -2.60
CA VAL A 248 -14.07 -4.14 -2.73
C VAL A 248 -13.82 -4.95 -4.00
N ALA A 249 -13.57 -4.30 -5.13
CA ALA A 249 -13.23 -4.97 -6.38
C ALA A 249 -11.95 -5.83 -6.24
N GLU A 250 -10.93 -5.30 -5.55
CA GLU A 250 -9.69 -6.03 -5.23
C GLU A 250 -9.99 -7.31 -4.43
N VAL A 251 -10.76 -7.21 -3.35
CA VAL A 251 -11.10 -8.35 -2.49
C VAL A 251 -11.87 -9.41 -3.27
N VAL A 252 -12.83 -9.01 -4.09
CA VAL A 252 -13.62 -9.93 -4.92
C VAL A 252 -12.72 -10.71 -5.89
N ILE A 253 -11.82 -10.01 -6.57
CA ILE A 253 -10.90 -10.68 -7.52
C ILE A 253 -9.89 -11.58 -6.80
N PHE A 254 -9.38 -11.19 -5.63
CA PHE A 254 -8.55 -12.09 -4.84
C PHE A 254 -9.29 -13.37 -4.45
N ALA A 255 -10.53 -13.25 -4.00
CA ALA A 255 -11.36 -14.40 -3.64
C ALA A 255 -11.64 -15.33 -4.82
N LEU A 256 -11.85 -14.78 -6.01
CA LEU A 256 -12.16 -15.53 -7.24
C LEU A 256 -10.92 -15.94 -8.04
N SER A 257 -9.73 -15.49 -7.68
CA SER A 257 -8.52 -15.59 -8.50
C SER A 257 -8.16 -17.03 -8.89
N LYS A 258 -8.30 -17.98 -7.98
CA LYS A 258 -8.02 -19.41 -8.25
C LYS A 258 -8.95 -20.00 -9.31
N LYS A 259 -10.19 -19.51 -9.38
CA LYS A 259 -11.19 -19.98 -10.35
C LYS A 259 -11.04 -19.25 -11.69
N VAL A 260 -10.98 -17.93 -11.65
CA VAL A 260 -10.99 -17.08 -12.85
C VAL A 260 -9.66 -17.16 -13.62
N PHE A 261 -8.53 -17.13 -12.91
CA PHE A 261 -7.20 -17.08 -13.52
C PHE A 261 -6.45 -18.41 -13.52
N ARG A 262 -7.16 -19.51 -13.37
CA ARG A 262 -6.55 -20.87 -13.29
C ARG A 262 -5.62 -21.19 -14.46
N ARG A 263 -5.98 -20.76 -15.68
CA ARG A 263 -5.25 -21.05 -16.93
C ARG A 263 -4.30 -19.93 -17.35
N PHE A 264 -4.24 -18.84 -16.62
CA PHE A 264 -3.40 -17.70 -16.98
C PHE A 264 -1.98 -17.88 -16.44
N SER A 265 -0.98 -17.70 -17.31
CA SER A 265 0.40 -17.58 -16.87
C SER A 265 0.67 -16.22 -16.21
N ALA A 266 1.80 -16.07 -15.52
CA ALA A 266 2.24 -14.77 -15.03
C ALA A 266 2.35 -13.73 -16.16
N ARG A 267 2.82 -14.15 -17.33
CA ARG A 267 2.93 -13.30 -18.53
C ARG A 267 1.57 -12.84 -19.03
N ASP A 268 0.57 -13.72 -19.03
CA ASP A 268 -0.80 -13.37 -19.46
C ASP A 268 -1.45 -12.38 -18.50
N LEU A 269 -1.25 -12.58 -17.19
CA LEU A 269 -1.74 -11.66 -16.17
C LEU A 269 -1.07 -10.28 -16.26
N LEU A 270 0.22 -10.21 -16.56
CA LEU A 270 0.90 -8.94 -16.80
C LEU A 270 0.35 -8.22 -18.04
N LEU A 271 0.03 -8.96 -19.10
CA LEU A 271 -0.64 -8.39 -20.28
C LEU A 271 -2.00 -7.83 -19.91
N LEU A 272 -2.81 -8.60 -19.20
CA LEU A 272 -4.13 -8.16 -18.75
C LEU A 272 -4.04 -6.91 -17.88
N SER A 273 -3.10 -6.89 -16.94
CA SER A 273 -2.86 -5.74 -16.07
C SER A 273 -2.44 -4.50 -16.85
N ALA A 274 -1.54 -4.65 -17.82
CA ALA A 274 -1.12 -3.55 -18.68
C ALA A 274 -2.27 -2.98 -19.53
N LEU A 275 -3.10 -3.84 -20.11
CA LEU A 275 -4.28 -3.42 -20.86
C LEU A 275 -5.31 -2.72 -19.96
N CYS A 276 -5.57 -3.25 -18.78
CA CYS A 276 -6.43 -2.60 -17.78
C CYS A 276 -5.87 -1.23 -17.38
N GLY A 277 -4.55 -1.12 -17.21
CA GLY A 277 -3.89 0.14 -16.89
C GLY A 277 -4.01 1.17 -18.02
N LEU A 278 -3.79 0.76 -19.25
CA LEU A 278 -3.96 1.63 -20.41
C LEU A 278 -5.38 2.19 -20.48
N VAL A 279 -6.39 1.34 -20.31
CA VAL A 279 -7.79 1.76 -20.31
C VAL A 279 -8.11 2.64 -19.11
N ARG A 280 -7.73 2.22 -17.90
CA ARG A 280 -8.03 2.94 -16.65
C ARG A 280 -7.47 4.35 -16.64
N TRP A 281 -6.18 4.49 -16.91
CA TRP A 281 -5.51 5.79 -16.83
C TRP A 281 -5.92 6.72 -17.97
N THR A 282 -6.17 6.19 -19.15
CA THR A 282 -6.74 6.97 -20.26
C THR A 282 -8.12 7.48 -19.89
N LEU A 283 -8.97 6.63 -19.34
CA LEU A 283 -10.32 6.98 -18.88
C LEU A 283 -10.31 8.06 -17.78
N MET A 284 -9.41 7.93 -16.81
CA MET A 284 -9.28 8.91 -15.71
C MET A 284 -8.87 10.29 -16.20
N GLY A 285 -8.03 10.38 -17.19
CA GLY A 285 -7.66 11.65 -17.82
C GLY A 285 -8.75 12.24 -18.71
N TRP A 286 -9.63 11.41 -19.23
CA TRP A 286 -10.63 11.82 -20.21
C TRP A 286 -11.94 12.29 -19.58
N THR A 287 -12.40 11.65 -18.51
CA THR A 287 -13.73 11.96 -17.94
C THR A 287 -13.71 12.01 -16.41
N THR A 288 -14.53 12.88 -15.87
CA THR A 288 -14.90 12.93 -14.45
C THR A 288 -16.37 12.59 -14.24
N ALA A 289 -17.08 12.11 -15.26
CA ALA A 289 -18.45 11.62 -15.10
C ALA A 289 -18.49 10.38 -14.20
N LEU A 290 -19.48 10.30 -13.33
CA LEU A 290 -19.57 9.24 -12.32
C LEU A 290 -19.50 7.81 -12.90
N PRO A 291 -20.17 7.46 -14.01
CA PRO A 291 -20.03 6.13 -14.61
C PRO A 291 -18.58 5.80 -15.01
N GLY A 292 -17.85 6.78 -15.54
CA GLY A 292 -16.43 6.62 -15.89
C GLY A 292 -15.55 6.41 -14.66
N LEU A 293 -15.79 7.14 -13.57
CA LEU A 293 -15.07 6.99 -12.32
C LEU A 293 -15.34 5.63 -11.65
N ILE A 294 -16.61 5.17 -11.69
CA ILE A 294 -16.96 3.84 -11.19
C ILE A 294 -16.23 2.75 -11.98
N LEU A 295 -16.20 2.84 -13.30
CA LEU A 295 -15.46 1.89 -14.14
C LEU A 295 -13.95 1.93 -13.83
N ALA A 296 -13.37 3.12 -13.72
CA ALA A 296 -11.96 3.27 -13.37
C ALA A 296 -11.64 2.63 -12.01
N GLN A 297 -12.53 2.74 -11.02
CA GLN A 297 -12.34 2.14 -9.71
C GLN A 297 -12.52 0.62 -9.72
N ILE A 298 -13.45 0.09 -10.49
CA ILE A 298 -13.57 -1.37 -10.70
C ILE A 298 -12.30 -1.91 -11.38
N LEU A 299 -11.73 -1.19 -12.34
CA LEU A 299 -10.49 -1.55 -13.03
C LEU A 299 -9.27 -1.56 -12.08
N HIS A 300 -9.38 -1.03 -10.86
CA HIS A 300 -8.33 -1.17 -9.84
C HIS A 300 -7.94 -2.63 -9.61
N CYS A 301 -8.89 -3.53 -9.61
CA CYS A 301 -8.61 -4.97 -9.50
C CYS A 301 -7.74 -5.48 -10.68
N GLY A 302 -7.94 -4.95 -11.89
CA GLY A 302 -7.11 -5.29 -13.05
C GLY A 302 -5.71 -4.68 -12.98
N THR A 303 -5.60 -3.42 -12.58
CA THR A 303 -4.30 -2.73 -12.54
C THR A 303 -3.44 -3.14 -11.34
N PHE A 304 -4.03 -3.34 -10.18
CA PHE A 304 -3.31 -3.66 -8.95
C PHE A 304 -3.33 -5.16 -8.63
N THR A 305 -4.51 -5.74 -8.44
CA THR A 305 -4.65 -7.12 -7.97
C THR A 305 -4.10 -8.12 -8.98
N VAL A 306 -4.43 -7.97 -10.24
CA VAL A 306 -3.95 -8.85 -11.31
C VAL A 306 -2.44 -8.75 -11.47
N CYS A 307 -1.87 -7.54 -11.40
CA CYS A 307 -0.42 -7.34 -11.42
C CYS A 307 0.25 -8.02 -10.23
N HIS A 308 -0.31 -7.89 -9.05
CA HIS A 308 0.22 -8.55 -7.84
C HIS A 308 0.14 -10.07 -7.92
N LEU A 309 -0.97 -10.62 -8.41
CA LEU A 309 -1.11 -12.06 -8.66
C LEU A 309 -0.09 -12.57 -9.68
N ALA A 310 0.15 -11.80 -10.75
CA ALA A 310 1.19 -12.12 -11.73
C ALA A 310 2.58 -12.17 -11.10
N ALA A 311 2.88 -11.17 -10.25
CA ALA A 311 4.14 -11.12 -9.52
C ALA A 311 4.31 -12.33 -8.60
N MET A 312 3.27 -12.67 -7.84
CA MET A 312 3.31 -13.82 -6.95
C MET A 312 3.52 -15.14 -7.70
N ARG A 313 2.88 -15.32 -8.85
CA ARG A 313 3.10 -16.52 -9.71
C ARG A 313 4.51 -16.59 -10.27
N TYR A 314 5.04 -15.46 -10.75
CA TYR A 314 6.40 -15.40 -11.27
C TYR A 314 7.44 -15.72 -10.19
N ILE A 315 7.25 -15.17 -8.99
CA ILE A 315 8.13 -15.38 -7.84
C ILE A 315 8.04 -16.83 -7.35
N ALA A 316 6.83 -17.39 -7.24
CA ALA A 316 6.59 -18.75 -6.77
C ALA A 316 7.19 -19.83 -7.69
N ALA A 317 7.44 -19.51 -8.96
CA ALA A 317 8.13 -20.40 -9.89
C ALA A 317 9.64 -20.51 -9.63
N ARG A 318 10.21 -19.68 -8.77
CA ARG A 318 11.60 -19.76 -8.33
C ARG A 318 11.78 -20.83 -7.25
N GLN A 319 13.03 -21.26 -7.03
CA GLN A 319 13.33 -22.31 -6.06
C GLN A 319 14.12 -21.80 -4.86
N GLY A 320 13.90 -22.43 -3.72
CA GLY A 320 14.69 -22.20 -2.51
C GLY A 320 14.68 -20.76 -2.03
N SER A 321 15.85 -20.23 -1.71
CA SER A 321 16.03 -18.88 -1.21
C SER A 321 15.79 -17.76 -2.24
N GLU A 322 15.74 -18.09 -3.53
CA GLU A 322 15.46 -17.11 -4.58
C GLU A 322 14.04 -16.55 -4.49
N VAL A 323 13.06 -17.35 -4.03
CA VAL A 323 11.69 -16.89 -3.79
C VAL A 323 11.68 -15.72 -2.81
N ILE A 324 12.34 -15.86 -1.68
CA ILE A 324 12.39 -14.82 -0.63
C ILE A 324 13.12 -13.58 -1.13
N ARG A 325 14.25 -13.77 -1.83
CA ARG A 325 15.04 -12.66 -2.37
C ARG A 325 14.29 -11.90 -3.45
N LEU A 326 13.65 -12.60 -4.39
CA LEU A 326 12.91 -11.94 -5.46
C LEU A 326 11.65 -11.25 -4.93
N GLN A 327 11.00 -11.81 -3.91
CA GLN A 327 9.91 -11.16 -3.18
C GLN A 327 10.38 -9.84 -2.55
N ALA A 328 11.54 -9.84 -1.91
CA ALA A 328 12.12 -8.65 -1.31
C ALA A 328 12.46 -7.58 -2.36
N VAL A 329 13.08 -7.98 -3.49
CA VAL A 329 13.37 -7.07 -4.61
C VAL A 329 12.10 -6.51 -5.21
N TYR A 330 11.09 -7.32 -5.45
CA TYR A 330 9.78 -6.87 -5.96
C TYR A 330 9.14 -5.83 -5.03
N SER A 331 9.10 -6.12 -3.74
CA SER A 331 8.54 -5.19 -2.75
C SER A 331 9.32 -3.87 -2.70
N ALA A 332 10.64 -3.95 -2.77
CA ALA A 332 11.53 -2.79 -2.75
C ALA A 332 11.39 -1.91 -3.98
N VAL A 333 11.50 -2.52 -5.15
CA VAL A 333 11.68 -1.80 -6.41
C VAL A 333 10.33 -1.43 -7.03
N ALA A 334 9.38 -2.37 -7.07
CA ALA A 334 8.09 -2.14 -7.70
C ALA A 334 7.09 -1.47 -6.75
N MET A 335 6.95 -2.00 -5.52
CA MET A 335 5.95 -1.51 -4.56
C MET A 335 6.42 -0.29 -3.76
N GLY A 336 7.72 -0.07 -3.66
CA GLY A 336 8.32 1.05 -2.95
C GLY A 336 8.93 2.08 -3.88
N GLY A 337 10.10 1.79 -4.44
CA GLY A 337 10.92 2.74 -5.18
C GLY A 337 10.26 3.32 -6.42
N SER A 338 9.65 2.48 -7.25
CA SER A 338 8.97 2.89 -8.47
C SER A 338 7.80 3.85 -8.17
N ILE A 339 6.94 3.50 -7.21
CA ILE A 339 5.82 4.35 -6.82
C ILE A 339 6.32 5.66 -6.20
N ALA A 340 7.37 5.61 -5.39
CA ALA A 340 7.95 6.81 -4.76
C ALA A 340 8.48 7.81 -5.80
N ILE A 341 9.28 7.32 -6.75
CA ILE A 341 9.83 8.15 -7.82
C ILE A 341 8.70 8.72 -8.68
N MET A 342 7.77 7.88 -9.10
CA MET A 342 6.65 8.31 -9.93
C MET A 342 5.69 9.25 -9.20
N THR A 343 5.60 9.19 -7.88
CA THR A 343 4.79 10.14 -7.09
C THR A 343 5.39 11.55 -7.12
N VAL A 344 6.70 11.67 -7.06
CA VAL A 344 7.38 12.97 -7.23
C VAL A 344 7.10 13.55 -8.61
N PHE A 345 7.28 12.73 -9.66
CA PHE A 345 6.95 13.16 -11.04
C PHE A 345 5.47 13.46 -11.21
N ALA A 346 4.58 12.67 -10.62
CA ALA A 346 3.15 12.89 -10.70
C ALA A 346 2.75 14.25 -10.08
N GLY A 347 3.38 14.66 -8.99
CA GLY A 347 3.15 15.97 -8.39
C GLY A 347 3.52 17.10 -9.34
N PHE A 348 4.70 17.04 -9.95
CA PHE A 348 5.14 17.99 -10.96
C PHE A 348 4.19 18.01 -12.18
N LEU A 349 3.88 16.83 -12.71
CA LEU A 349 3.00 16.70 -13.88
C LEU A 349 1.57 17.16 -13.59
N TYR A 350 1.03 16.85 -12.42
CA TYR A 350 -0.31 17.31 -12.04
C TYR A 350 -0.39 18.83 -11.94
N GLN A 351 0.64 19.46 -11.39
CA GLN A 351 0.71 20.92 -11.28
C GLN A 351 0.68 21.60 -12.66
N HIS A 352 1.31 21.04 -13.68
CA HIS A 352 1.44 21.64 -14.99
C HIS A 352 0.43 21.12 -16.03
N LEU A 353 0.03 19.85 -15.92
CA LEU A 353 -0.83 19.19 -16.90
C LEU A 353 -2.22 18.82 -16.36
N HIS A 354 -2.48 19.03 -15.05
CA HIS A 354 -3.72 18.61 -14.39
C HIS A 354 -4.06 17.13 -14.69
N GLN A 355 -5.23 16.86 -15.26
CA GLN A 355 -5.66 15.50 -15.63
C GLN A 355 -4.73 14.80 -16.63
N GLY A 356 -3.92 15.55 -17.38
CA GLY A 356 -2.95 15.00 -18.32
C GLY A 356 -1.92 14.07 -17.64
N VAL A 357 -1.71 14.18 -16.34
CA VAL A 357 -0.86 13.26 -15.58
C VAL A 357 -1.33 11.81 -15.71
N PHE A 358 -2.62 11.55 -15.78
CA PHE A 358 -3.16 10.19 -15.95
C PHE A 358 -2.85 9.62 -17.32
N TRP A 359 -2.80 10.44 -18.37
CA TRP A 359 -2.36 10.02 -19.68
C TRP A 359 -0.86 9.68 -19.72
N VAL A 360 -0.03 10.40 -18.96
CA VAL A 360 1.37 10.03 -18.77
C VAL A 360 1.48 8.67 -18.06
N MET A 361 0.66 8.40 -17.05
CA MET A 361 0.59 7.09 -16.41
C MET A 361 0.16 5.98 -17.39
N ALA A 362 -0.79 6.27 -18.28
CA ALA A 362 -1.19 5.35 -19.35
C ALA A 362 -0.01 5.03 -20.28
N LEU A 363 0.80 6.01 -20.64
CA LEU A 363 2.00 5.81 -21.47
C LEU A 363 3.02 4.86 -20.82
N LEU A 364 3.11 4.79 -19.49
CA LEU A 364 4.00 3.85 -18.79
C LEU A 364 3.56 2.39 -18.98
N THR A 365 2.31 2.13 -19.27
CA THR A 365 1.81 0.77 -19.47
C THR A 365 2.15 0.23 -20.85
N ILE A 366 2.45 1.08 -21.83
CA ILE A 366 2.75 0.68 -23.22
C ILE A 366 4.06 -0.09 -23.28
N PRO A 367 5.21 0.37 -22.74
CA PRO A 367 6.43 -0.42 -22.69
C PRO A 367 6.26 -1.75 -21.96
N ALA A 368 5.42 -1.79 -20.93
CA ALA A 368 5.13 -3.02 -20.19
C ALA A 368 4.55 -4.13 -21.10
N LEU A 369 3.80 -3.78 -22.14
CA LEU A 369 3.27 -4.75 -23.10
C LEU A 369 4.38 -5.52 -23.84
N THR A 370 5.50 -4.89 -24.09
CA THR A 370 6.64 -5.48 -24.85
C THR A 370 7.74 -6.07 -23.97
N ILE A 371 7.94 -5.50 -22.76
CA ILE A 371 9.00 -5.90 -21.83
C ILE A 371 8.63 -7.15 -21.02
N ARG A 372 7.41 -7.62 -21.09
CA ARG A 372 6.95 -8.78 -20.30
C ARG A 372 7.95 -9.93 -20.30
N PRO A 373 8.13 -10.65 -19.19
CA PRO A 373 9.02 -11.81 -19.15
C PRO A 373 8.62 -12.82 -20.23
N LYS A 374 9.60 -13.55 -20.76
CA LYS A 374 9.33 -14.66 -21.68
C LYS A 374 8.52 -15.72 -20.93
N ALA A 375 7.66 -16.44 -21.65
CA ALA A 375 6.99 -17.60 -21.07
C ALA A 375 8.07 -18.57 -20.58
N VAL A 376 8.02 -18.92 -19.30
CA VAL A 376 8.80 -20.03 -18.78
C VAL A 376 8.20 -21.25 -19.44
N ALA A 377 8.99 -22.02 -20.20
CA ALA A 377 8.57 -23.31 -20.68
C ALA A 377 8.10 -24.14 -19.46
N ALA A 378 6.88 -24.66 -19.55
CA ALA A 378 6.26 -25.45 -18.49
C ALA A 378 7.07 -26.70 -18.19
#